data_c7e7373f8c6a2f2e34f0708d0e3e3ab9
#
_entry.id   c7e7373f8c6a2f2e34f0708d0e3e3ab9
#
_cell.length_a   1.000
_cell.length_b   1.000
_cell.length_c   1.000
_cell.angle_alpha   90.00
_cell.angle_beta   90.00
_cell.angle_gamma   90.00
#
_symmetry.space_group_name_H-M   'P 1'
#
loop_
_entity.id
_entity.type
_entity.pdbx_description
1 polymer ?
#
loop_
_entity_poly.entity_id
_entity_poly.type
_entity_poly.pdbx_seq_one_letter_code
_entity_poly.pdbx_strand_id
1 'polypeptide(L)'
;AGALVLIWRVHKLPVTRNASVKVVLLTAACMLPVYIGINWVNRSATMPLPVVQNNALQTVDFAVFTDKPIVLNVWATWCPPCRREMPVLEQAQQNYPNLHFIFLNQGESAAEVNDFLNSQGLKLENVLLDTSGAVSEAFGVAVLPTTLFYSPQGKLLYRHVGGVSTASLDYALQQLTQSTPEE
;
A
#
# COMPACT_ATOMS: atom_id res chain seq x y z
N ALA A 1 -8.45 37.42 8.87
CA ALA A 1 -9.08 38.49 9.68
C ALA A 1 -10.34 38.01 10.47
N GLY A 2 -10.99 36.88 10.06
CA GLY A 2 -12.23 36.42 10.70
C GLY A 2 -12.06 35.62 12.01
N ALA A 3 -10.96 34.90 12.18
CA ALA A 3 -10.75 34.00 13.33
C ALA A 3 -10.44 34.79 14.65
N LEU A 4 -9.72 35.89 14.55
CA LEU A 4 -9.36 36.75 15.71
C LEU A 4 -10.54 37.46 16.32
N VAL A 5 -11.58 37.79 15.55
CA VAL A 5 -12.79 38.46 16.03
C VAL A 5 -13.68 37.50 16.85
N LEU A 6 -13.68 36.22 16.52
CA LEU A 6 -14.44 35.20 17.25
C LEU A 6 -13.86 34.93 18.64
N ILE A 7 -12.53 34.91 18.77
CA ILE A 7 -11.84 34.68 20.05
C ILE A 7 -12.12 35.85 21.04
N TRP A 8 -12.18 37.08 20.54
CA TRP A 8 -12.40 38.26 21.37
C TRP A 8 -13.83 38.36 21.93
N ARG A 9 -14.81 37.77 21.24
CA ARG A 9 -16.21 37.73 21.69
C ARG A 9 -16.50 36.69 22.78
N VAL A 10 -15.69 35.61 22.85
CA VAL A 10 -15.88 34.53 23.85
C VAL A 10 -15.46 34.98 25.25
N HIS A 11 -14.49 35.92 25.38
CA HIS A 11 -14.01 36.41 26.68
C HIS A 11 -14.97 37.31 27.47
N LYS A 12 -16.10 37.73 26.88
CA LYS A 12 -17.09 38.62 27.55
C LYS A 12 -18.40 37.94 27.95
N LEU A 13 -18.49 36.62 27.91
CA LEU A 13 -19.70 35.92 28.32
C LEU A 13 -19.67 35.64 29.84
N PRO A 14 -20.74 35.98 30.59
CA PRO A 14 -20.78 35.67 32.02
C PRO A 14 -20.73 34.16 32.24
N VAL A 15 -19.81 33.71 33.09
CA VAL A 15 -19.65 32.30 33.48
C VAL A 15 -20.86 31.90 34.35
N THR A 16 -21.95 31.48 33.71
CA THR A 16 -23.07 30.82 34.37
C THR A 16 -22.92 29.31 34.22
N ARG A 17 -23.52 28.50 35.10
CA ARG A 17 -23.48 27.04 35.12
C ARG A 17 -23.77 26.37 33.74
N ASN A 18 -24.46 27.12 32.86
CA ASN A 18 -24.73 26.71 31.46
C ASN A 18 -23.59 27.06 30.48
N ALA A 19 -22.60 27.88 30.89
CA ALA A 19 -21.46 28.23 30.00
C ALA A 19 -20.50 27.06 29.82
N SER A 20 -20.29 26.26 30.86
CA SER A 20 -19.43 25.06 30.78
C SER A 20 -19.97 24.03 29.78
N VAL A 21 -21.29 23.83 29.72
CA VAL A 21 -21.91 22.92 28.74
C VAL A 21 -21.78 23.46 27.32
N LYS A 22 -21.94 24.78 27.13
CA LYS A 22 -21.76 25.39 25.79
C LYS A 22 -20.33 25.34 25.30
N VAL A 23 -19.34 25.51 26.16
CA VAL A 23 -17.93 25.39 25.83
C VAL A 23 -17.61 23.95 25.43
N VAL A 24 -18.06 22.95 26.18
CA VAL A 24 -17.86 21.52 25.86
C VAL A 24 -18.53 21.15 24.54
N LEU A 25 -19.75 21.65 24.27
CA LEU A 25 -20.43 21.38 22.99
C LEU A 25 -19.73 22.04 21.81
N LEU A 26 -19.21 23.25 21.97
CA LEU A 26 -18.46 23.93 20.91
C LEU A 26 -17.11 23.26 20.62
N THR A 27 -16.40 22.82 21.65
CA THR A 27 -15.14 22.08 21.46
C THR A 27 -15.39 20.71 20.83
N ALA A 28 -16.43 20.00 21.24
CA ALA A 28 -16.83 18.73 20.62
C ALA A 28 -17.21 18.90 19.14
N ALA A 29 -17.95 19.98 18.80
CA ALA A 29 -18.33 20.28 17.42
C ALA A 29 -17.14 20.63 16.53
N CYS A 30 -16.07 21.23 17.05
CA CYS A 30 -14.83 21.49 16.31
C CYS A 30 -13.93 20.24 16.18
N MET A 31 -13.91 19.37 17.20
CA MET A 31 -13.06 18.17 17.19
C MET A 31 -13.65 17.02 16.38
N LEU A 32 -14.98 16.93 16.27
CA LEU A 32 -15.66 15.86 15.55
C LEU A 32 -15.27 15.80 14.05
N PRO A 33 -15.29 16.92 13.28
CA PRO A 33 -14.87 16.86 11.88
C PRO A 33 -13.37 16.54 11.71
N VAL A 34 -12.51 16.98 12.63
CA VAL A 34 -11.09 16.63 12.64
C VAL A 34 -10.92 15.12 12.90
N TYR A 35 -11.62 14.57 13.88
CA TYR A 35 -11.61 13.15 14.18
C TYR A 35 -12.15 12.30 13.00
N ILE A 36 -13.26 12.73 12.40
CA ILE A 36 -13.83 12.07 11.21
C ILE A 36 -12.85 12.16 10.03
N GLY A 37 -12.22 13.32 9.81
CA GLY A 37 -11.23 13.52 8.75
C GLY A 37 -10.00 12.63 8.93
N ILE A 38 -9.45 12.51 10.13
CA ILE A 38 -8.32 11.63 10.45
C ILE A 38 -8.70 10.16 10.23
N ASN A 39 -9.89 9.73 10.67
CA ASN A 39 -10.36 8.35 10.43
C ASN A 39 -10.64 8.08 8.95
N TRP A 40 -11.07 9.08 8.19
CA TRP A 40 -11.29 8.93 6.75
C TRP A 40 -9.96 8.76 6.00
N VAL A 41 -8.95 9.56 6.34
CA VAL A 41 -7.58 9.45 5.79
C VAL A 41 -6.96 8.10 6.15
N ASN A 42 -7.15 7.62 7.37
CA ASN A 42 -6.64 6.31 7.80
C ASN A 42 -7.34 5.12 7.11
N ARG A 43 -8.61 5.26 6.71
CA ARG A 43 -9.31 4.22 5.92
C ARG A 43 -8.79 4.07 4.49
N SER A 44 -8.19 5.12 3.95
CA SER A 44 -7.63 5.11 2.59
C SER A 44 -6.31 4.34 2.47
N ALA A 45 -5.78 3.81 3.55
CA ALA A 45 -4.52 3.07 3.58
C ALA A 45 -4.69 1.53 3.58
N THR A 46 -5.92 1.03 3.39
CA THR A 46 -6.14 -0.42 3.24
C THR A 46 -5.86 -0.86 1.80
N MET A 47 -5.25 -2.03 1.67
CA MET A 47 -4.93 -2.64 0.38
C MET A 47 -6.20 -2.86 -0.45
N PRO A 48 -6.24 -2.43 -1.72
CA PRO A 48 -7.27 -2.84 -2.66
C PRO A 48 -7.27 -4.37 -2.82
N LEU A 49 -8.44 -4.96 -3.01
CA LEU A 49 -8.59 -6.39 -3.28
C LEU A 49 -9.19 -6.59 -4.69
N PRO A 50 -8.42 -6.31 -5.76
CA PRO A 50 -8.89 -6.49 -7.12
C PRO A 50 -8.95 -7.96 -7.50
N VAL A 51 -9.76 -8.26 -8.51
CA VAL A 51 -9.74 -9.54 -9.22
C VAL A 51 -8.96 -9.33 -10.52
N VAL A 52 -7.93 -10.13 -10.72
CA VAL A 52 -7.00 -10.02 -11.86
C VAL A 52 -6.78 -11.38 -12.53
N GLN A 53 -6.03 -11.42 -13.63
CA GLN A 53 -5.54 -12.67 -14.21
C GLN A 53 -4.07 -12.89 -13.84
N ASN A 54 -3.68 -14.15 -13.66
CA ASN A 54 -2.27 -14.52 -13.60
C ASN A 54 -1.71 -14.72 -15.03
N ASN A 55 -0.43 -14.97 -15.15
CA ASN A 55 0.26 -15.21 -16.41
C ASN A 55 -0.14 -16.51 -17.12
N ALA A 56 -0.92 -17.38 -16.48
CA ALA A 56 -1.61 -18.53 -17.08
C ALA A 56 -3.07 -18.21 -17.46
N LEU A 57 -3.49 -16.93 -17.43
CA LEU A 57 -4.84 -16.42 -17.72
C LEU A 57 -5.93 -16.96 -16.79
N GLN A 58 -5.57 -17.42 -15.60
CA GLN A 58 -6.51 -17.81 -14.57
C GLN A 58 -6.91 -16.60 -13.74
N THR A 59 -8.17 -16.52 -13.37
CA THR A 59 -8.68 -15.45 -12.49
C THR A 59 -8.20 -15.65 -11.07
N VAL A 60 -7.63 -14.59 -10.47
CA VAL A 60 -7.10 -14.55 -9.11
C VAL A 60 -7.72 -13.39 -8.37
N ASP A 61 -8.29 -13.67 -7.20
CA ASP A 61 -8.76 -12.65 -6.26
C ASP A 61 -7.62 -12.32 -5.28
N PHE A 62 -7.28 -11.05 -5.12
CA PHE A 62 -6.24 -10.62 -4.17
C PHE A 62 -6.57 -11.00 -2.73
N ALA A 63 -7.83 -11.27 -2.40
CA ALA A 63 -8.23 -11.72 -1.07
C ALA A 63 -7.55 -13.04 -0.63
N VAL A 64 -7.08 -13.85 -1.58
CA VAL A 64 -6.34 -15.11 -1.27
C VAL A 64 -4.97 -14.88 -0.64
N PHE A 65 -4.45 -13.65 -0.70
CA PHE A 65 -3.13 -13.29 -0.16
C PHE A 65 -3.18 -12.63 1.22
N THR A 66 -4.34 -12.56 1.86
CA THR A 66 -4.52 -11.81 3.13
C THR A 66 -4.19 -12.60 4.39
N ASP A 67 -3.67 -13.83 4.26
CA ASP A 67 -3.24 -14.69 5.36
C ASP A 67 -1.81 -14.40 5.85
N LYS A 68 -0.99 -13.73 5.03
CA LYS A 68 0.41 -13.41 5.31
C LYS A 68 0.73 -11.96 4.93
N PRO A 69 1.87 -11.40 5.41
CA PRO A 69 2.36 -10.13 4.89
C PRO A 69 2.68 -10.24 3.40
N ILE A 70 2.51 -9.13 2.66
CA ILE A 70 2.62 -9.09 1.21
C ILE A 70 3.76 -8.16 0.80
N VAL A 71 4.57 -8.62 -0.14
CA VAL A 71 5.52 -7.84 -0.95
C VAL A 71 4.96 -7.75 -2.36
N LEU A 72 4.35 -6.63 -2.71
CA LEU A 72 3.76 -6.39 -4.03
C LEU A 72 4.73 -5.53 -4.86
N ASN A 73 5.33 -6.13 -5.88
CA ASN A 73 6.18 -5.43 -6.84
C ASN A 73 5.39 -5.13 -8.13
N VAL A 74 5.31 -3.86 -8.50
CA VAL A 74 4.70 -3.42 -9.75
C VAL A 74 5.81 -3.13 -10.76
N TRP A 75 5.75 -3.81 -11.91
CA TRP A 75 6.84 -3.87 -12.85
C TRP A 75 6.40 -4.01 -14.32
N ALA A 76 7.35 -3.93 -15.25
CA ALA A 76 7.15 -4.25 -16.67
C ALA A 76 8.43 -4.80 -17.30
N THR A 77 8.29 -5.58 -18.38
CA THR A 77 9.44 -6.20 -19.08
C THR A 77 10.30 -5.17 -19.80
N TRP A 78 9.70 -4.08 -20.27
CA TRP A 78 10.40 -2.96 -20.94
C TRP A 78 11.08 -1.99 -19.97
N CYS A 79 10.91 -2.15 -18.66
CA CYS A 79 11.46 -1.27 -17.63
C CYS A 79 12.86 -1.74 -17.20
N PRO A 80 13.97 -1.06 -17.54
CA PRO A 80 15.31 -1.53 -17.24
C PRO A 80 15.62 -1.71 -15.74
N PRO A 81 15.22 -0.79 -14.82
CA PRO A 81 15.43 -1.02 -13.40
C PRO A 81 14.61 -2.20 -12.87
N CYS A 82 13.36 -2.42 -13.37
CA CYS A 82 12.56 -3.58 -13.02
C CYS A 82 13.29 -4.90 -13.33
N ARG A 83 13.82 -5.01 -14.54
CA ARG A 83 14.55 -6.21 -14.98
C ARG A 83 15.76 -6.53 -14.09
N ARG A 84 16.47 -5.50 -13.62
CA ARG A 84 17.68 -5.68 -12.77
C ARG A 84 17.34 -6.18 -11.37
N GLU A 85 16.18 -5.84 -10.82
CA GLU A 85 15.79 -6.27 -9.47
C GLU A 85 15.16 -7.66 -9.41
N MET A 86 14.67 -8.21 -10.53
CA MET A 86 13.97 -9.49 -10.54
C MET A 86 14.75 -10.65 -9.92
N PRO A 87 16.06 -10.84 -10.16
CA PRO A 87 16.82 -11.91 -9.51
C PRO A 87 16.89 -11.73 -7.97
N VAL A 88 16.94 -10.49 -7.48
CA VAL A 88 16.94 -10.19 -6.03
C VAL A 88 15.59 -10.57 -5.42
N LEU A 89 14.48 -10.20 -6.08
CA LEU A 89 13.13 -10.53 -5.64
C LEU A 89 12.83 -12.03 -5.71
N GLU A 90 13.32 -12.72 -6.76
CA GLU A 90 13.21 -14.18 -6.88
C GLU A 90 13.92 -14.90 -5.73
N GLN A 91 15.14 -14.48 -5.41
CA GLN A 91 15.86 -15.05 -4.28
C GLN A 91 15.16 -14.76 -2.93
N ALA A 92 14.63 -13.56 -2.77
CA ALA A 92 13.89 -13.19 -1.56
C ALA A 92 12.62 -14.04 -1.42
N GLN A 93 11.86 -14.24 -2.49
CA GLN A 93 10.68 -15.12 -2.49
C GLN A 93 11.00 -16.52 -1.96
N GLN A 94 12.15 -17.07 -2.34
CA GLN A 94 12.61 -18.40 -1.87
C GLN A 94 13.04 -18.38 -0.40
N ASN A 95 13.66 -17.28 0.04
CA ASN A 95 14.19 -17.16 1.41
C ASN A 95 13.12 -16.81 2.45
N TYR A 96 11.99 -16.26 2.03
CA TYR A 96 10.91 -15.78 2.91
C TYR A 96 9.55 -16.45 2.60
N PRO A 97 9.39 -17.77 2.84
CA PRO A 97 8.16 -18.50 2.52
C PRO A 97 6.95 -18.06 3.37
N ASN A 98 7.20 -17.30 4.43
CA ASN A 98 6.16 -16.71 5.30
C ASN A 98 5.56 -15.42 4.72
N LEU A 99 6.03 -14.96 3.58
CA LEU A 99 5.53 -13.78 2.89
C LEU A 99 4.92 -14.16 1.55
N HIS A 100 3.89 -13.42 1.12
CA HIS A 100 3.45 -13.47 -0.27
C HIS A 100 4.25 -12.48 -1.10
N PHE A 101 5.03 -12.98 -2.06
CA PHE A 101 5.58 -12.14 -3.11
C PHE A 101 4.60 -12.15 -4.29
N ILE A 102 4.16 -10.97 -4.72
CA ILE A 102 3.23 -10.76 -5.83
C ILE A 102 3.91 -9.86 -6.85
N PHE A 103 3.96 -10.31 -8.10
CA PHE A 103 4.58 -9.59 -9.21
C PHE A 103 3.49 -9.10 -10.16
N LEU A 104 3.03 -7.86 -9.96
CA LEU A 104 1.98 -7.27 -10.77
C LEU A 104 2.60 -6.59 -12.00
N ASN A 105 2.47 -7.24 -13.15
CA ASN A 105 2.94 -6.69 -14.42
C ASN A 105 1.93 -5.69 -14.97
N GLN A 106 2.41 -4.51 -15.37
CA GLN A 106 1.58 -3.41 -15.86
C GLN A 106 1.66 -3.27 -17.38
N GLY A 107 0.51 -3.33 -18.03
CA GLY A 107 0.34 -2.91 -19.43
C GLY A 107 0.76 -3.94 -20.48
N GLU A 108 1.08 -5.19 -20.10
CA GLU A 108 1.57 -6.21 -21.01
C GLU A 108 0.68 -7.47 -21.02
N SER A 109 0.75 -8.22 -22.08
CA SER A 109 0.04 -9.49 -22.22
C SER A 109 0.75 -10.64 -21.50
N ALA A 110 0.03 -11.73 -21.25
CA ALA A 110 0.59 -12.96 -20.70
C ALA A 110 1.75 -13.52 -21.56
N ALA A 111 1.65 -13.41 -22.88
CA ALA A 111 2.69 -13.89 -23.79
C ALA A 111 4.00 -13.11 -23.61
N GLU A 112 3.96 -11.78 -23.62
CA GLU A 112 5.13 -10.92 -23.42
C GLU A 112 5.81 -11.18 -22.07
N VAL A 113 5.00 -11.31 -21.01
CA VAL A 113 5.51 -11.59 -19.67
C VAL A 113 6.16 -12.97 -19.61
N ASN A 114 5.51 -14.01 -20.13
CA ASN A 114 6.03 -15.38 -20.11
C ASN A 114 7.31 -15.51 -20.95
N ASP A 115 7.36 -14.87 -22.12
CA ASP A 115 8.57 -14.86 -22.97
C ASP A 115 9.74 -14.21 -22.25
N PHE A 116 9.50 -13.09 -21.54
CA PHE A 116 10.53 -12.46 -20.74
C PHE A 116 11.00 -13.39 -19.61
N LEU A 117 10.10 -13.93 -18.78
CA LEU A 117 10.46 -14.80 -17.66
C LEU A 117 11.26 -16.02 -18.13
N ASN A 118 10.83 -16.66 -19.21
CA ASN A 118 11.51 -17.80 -19.80
C ASN A 118 12.90 -17.41 -20.32
N SER A 119 13.03 -16.27 -21.01
CA SER A 119 14.30 -15.80 -21.56
C SER A 119 15.34 -15.47 -20.49
N GLN A 120 14.88 -15.06 -19.30
CA GLN A 120 15.74 -14.73 -18.16
C GLN A 120 15.92 -15.92 -17.20
N GLY A 121 15.20 -17.03 -17.40
CA GLY A 121 15.22 -18.20 -16.51
C GLY A 121 14.61 -17.93 -15.13
N LEU A 122 13.75 -16.90 -15.01
CA LEU A 122 13.12 -16.48 -13.74
C LEU A 122 11.94 -17.40 -13.39
N LYS A 123 11.87 -17.79 -12.12
CA LYS A 123 10.80 -18.62 -11.54
C LYS A 123 10.04 -17.83 -10.45
N LEU A 124 9.28 -16.84 -10.89
CA LEU A 124 8.47 -16.02 -10.01
C LEU A 124 7.13 -16.70 -9.74
N GLU A 125 6.70 -16.69 -8.48
CA GLU A 125 5.35 -17.08 -8.07
C GLU A 125 4.41 -15.88 -8.18
N ASN A 126 3.09 -16.12 -8.21
CA ASN A 126 2.07 -15.06 -8.18
C ASN A 126 2.33 -13.91 -9.17
N VAL A 127 2.65 -14.25 -10.41
CA VAL A 127 2.76 -13.27 -11.50
C VAL A 127 1.35 -12.91 -11.97
N LEU A 128 0.94 -11.68 -11.74
CA LEU A 128 -0.39 -11.15 -12.03
C LEU A 128 -0.32 -10.09 -13.13
N LEU A 129 -1.38 -9.95 -13.90
CA LEU A 129 -1.45 -9.06 -15.06
C LEU A 129 -2.42 -7.90 -14.81
N ASP A 130 -1.93 -6.70 -14.94
CA ASP A 130 -2.69 -5.45 -14.97
C ASP A 130 -2.58 -4.82 -16.37
N THR A 131 -3.23 -5.43 -17.34
CA THR A 131 -3.14 -5.03 -18.76
C THR A 131 -3.61 -3.60 -19.01
N SER A 132 -4.49 -3.07 -18.16
CA SER A 132 -5.03 -1.71 -18.27
C SER A 132 -4.28 -0.65 -17.46
N GLY A 133 -3.48 -1.06 -16.47
CA GLY A 133 -2.86 -0.17 -15.49
C GLY A 133 -3.81 0.26 -14.36
N ALA A 134 -5.08 -0.12 -14.42
CA ALA A 134 -6.07 0.32 -13.43
C ALA A 134 -5.83 -0.26 -12.02
N VAL A 135 -5.28 -1.48 -11.95
CA VAL A 135 -4.94 -2.12 -10.68
C VAL A 135 -3.76 -1.41 -10.03
N SER A 136 -2.71 -1.12 -10.81
CA SER A 136 -1.53 -0.35 -10.36
C SER A 136 -1.94 1.04 -9.86
N GLU A 137 -2.87 1.71 -10.57
CA GLU A 137 -3.44 3.00 -10.16
C GLU A 137 -4.18 2.87 -8.82
N ALA A 138 -5.00 1.82 -8.64
CA ALA A 138 -5.71 1.58 -7.37
C ALA A 138 -4.76 1.38 -6.20
N PHE A 139 -3.57 0.80 -6.42
CA PHE A 139 -2.47 0.72 -5.44
C PHE A 139 -1.69 2.03 -5.30
N GLY A 140 -2.06 3.08 -6.03
CA GLY A 140 -1.40 4.39 -6.02
C GLY A 140 0.01 4.35 -6.64
N VAL A 141 0.25 3.46 -7.60
CA VAL A 141 1.55 3.34 -8.29
C VAL A 141 1.54 4.17 -9.57
N ALA A 142 2.43 5.17 -9.63
CA ALA A 142 2.59 6.05 -10.79
C ALA A 142 3.94 5.87 -11.51
N VAL A 143 4.88 5.17 -10.89
CA VAL A 143 6.26 5.00 -11.38
C VAL A 143 6.70 3.56 -11.23
N LEU A 144 7.42 3.02 -12.23
CA LEU A 144 7.98 1.67 -12.21
C LEU A 144 9.50 1.67 -12.01
N PRO A 145 10.03 0.70 -11.26
CA PRO A 145 9.28 -0.20 -10.40
C PRO A 145 8.84 0.49 -9.12
N THR A 146 7.79 -0.03 -8.49
CA THR A 146 7.42 0.32 -7.13
C THR A 146 7.11 -0.96 -6.36
N THR A 147 7.70 -1.09 -5.17
CA THR A 147 7.43 -2.22 -4.27
C THR A 147 6.69 -1.75 -3.03
N LEU A 148 5.55 -2.36 -2.76
CA LEU A 148 4.66 -2.07 -1.65
C LEU A 148 4.69 -3.22 -0.64
N PHE A 149 4.76 -2.89 0.63
CA PHE A 149 4.84 -3.84 1.72
C PHE A 149 3.61 -3.70 2.61
N TYR A 150 2.80 -4.75 2.67
CA TYR A 150 1.54 -4.76 3.43
C TYR A 150 1.59 -5.75 4.59
N SER A 151 0.94 -5.38 5.71
CA SER A 151 0.64 -6.33 6.78
C SER A 151 -0.43 -7.35 6.33
N PRO A 152 -0.62 -8.49 7.06
CA PRO A 152 -1.70 -9.43 6.78
C PRO A 152 -3.09 -8.78 6.80
N GLN A 153 -3.26 -7.71 7.56
CA GLN A 153 -4.53 -6.95 7.65
C GLN A 153 -4.70 -5.94 6.49
N GLY A 154 -3.82 -5.97 5.46
CA GLY A 154 -3.87 -5.09 4.30
C GLY A 154 -3.45 -3.64 4.59
N LYS A 155 -2.76 -3.37 5.71
CA LYS A 155 -2.21 -2.03 5.99
C LYS A 155 -0.90 -1.84 5.25
N LEU A 156 -0.76 -0.75 4.47
CA LEU A 156 0.51 -0.38 3.86
C LEU A 156 1.50 0.05 4.96
N LEU A 157 2.61 -0.68 5.07
CA LEU A 157 3.66 -0.44 6.07
C LEU A 157 4.83 0.33 5.46
N TYR A 158 5.21 0.00 4.24
CA TYR A 158 6.33 0.64 3.55
C TYR A 158 6.10 0.67 2.04
N ARG A 159 6.66 1.70 1.38
CA ARG A 159 6.68 1.87 -0.08
C ARG A 159 8.10 2.19 -0.52
N HIS A 160 8.61 1.42 -1.48
CA HIS A 160 9.87 1.69 -2.15
C HIS A 160 9.59 2.08 -3.62
N VAL A 161 10.07 3.22 -4.04
CA VAL A 161 9.97 3.68 -5.45
C VAL A 161 11.36 3.58 -6.09
N GLY A 162 11.42 2.94 -7.24
CA GLY A 162 12.67 2.59 -7.92
C GLY A 162 13.12 1.15 -7.65
N GLY A 163 14.22 0.74 -8.29
CA GLY A 163 14.71 -0.64 -8.18
C GLY A 163 15.20 -0.98 -6.78
N VAL A 164 14.82 -2.15 -6.27
CA VAL A 164 15.31 -2.67 -5.00
C VAL A 164 16.68 -3.34 -5.17
N SER A 165 17.55 -3.12 -4.19
CA SER A 165 18.77 -3.90 -3.96
C SER A 165 18.53 -4.88 -2.81
N THR A 166 19.41 -5.86 -2.65
CA THR A 166 19.37 -6.78 -1.48
C THR A 166 19.28 -5.99 -0.17
N ALA A 167 20.13 -4.98 0.03
CA ALA A 167 20.15 -4.18 1.25
C ALA A 167 18.86 -3.39 1.49
N SER A 168 18.28 -2.77 0.45
CA SER A 168 17.03 -2.02 0.58
C SER A 168 15.83 -2.94 0.81
N LEU A 169 15.86 -4.14 0.22
CA LEU A 169 14.83 -5.15 0.43
C LEU A 169 14.90 -5.73 1.84
N ASP A 170 16.09 -6.09 2.33
CA ASP A 170 16.29 -6.58 3.70
C ASP A 170 15.81 -5.56 4.74
N TYR A 171 16.12 -4.28 4.53
CA TYR A 171 15.61 -3.21 5.39
C TYR A 171 14.08 -3.17 5.40
N ALA A 172 13.45 -3.22 4.25
CA ALA A 172 11.99 -3.20 4.12
C ALA A 172 11.34 -4.45 4.77
N LEU A 173 11.94 -5.63 4.59
CA LEU A 173 11.46 -6.87 5.20
C LEU A 173 11.57 -6.86 6.72
N GLN A 174 12.60 -6.24 7.29
CA GLN A 174 12.70 -6.03 8.74
C GLN A 174 11.55 -5.17 9.27
N GLN A 175 11.09 -4.15 8.51
CA GLN A 175 9.93 -3.34 8.90
C GLN A 175 8.64 -4.18 8.95
N LEU A 176 8.49 -5.14 8.03
CA LEU A 176 7.34 -6.06 8.03
C LEU A 176 7.32 -6.94 9.28
N THR A 177 8.46 -7.53 9.65
CA THR A 177 8.55 -8.46 10.78
C THR A 177 8.38 -7.75 12.13
N GLN A 178 8.90 -6.53 12.27
CA GLN A 178 8.73 -5.73 13.49
C GLN A 178 7.29 -5.20 13.69
N SER A 179 6.52 -5.09 12.61
CA SER A 179 5.15 -4.57 12.64
C SER A 179 4.10 -5.66 12.88
N THR A 180 4.50 -6.92 12.91
CA THR A 180 3.63 -8.07 13.21
C THR A 180 3.87 -8.45 14.67
N PRO A 181 2.96 -8.15 15.62
CA PRO A 181 3.09 -8.65 16.99
C PRO A 181 3.11 -10.18 16.94
N GLU A 182 4.09 -10.80 17.59
CA GLU A 182 4.02 -12.22 17.92
C GLU A 182 2.82 -12.41 18.86
N GLU A 183 1.80 -13.17 18.39
CA GLU A 183 0.74 -13.67 19.27
C GLU A 183 1.25 -14.82 20.15
#